data_11d46c836342127ae61c72816317fb39
#
_entry.id   11d46c836342127ae61c72816317fb39
#
_cell.length_a   1.000
_cell.length_b   1.000
_cell.length_c   1.000
_cell.angle_alpha   90.00
_cell.angle_beta   90.00
_cell.angle_gamma   90.00
#
_symmetry.space_group_name_H-M   'P 1'
#
loop_
_entity.id
_entity.type
_entity.pdbx_description
1 polymer ?
#
loop_
_entity_poly.entity_id
_entity_poly.type
_entity_poly.pdbx_seq_one_letter_code
_entity_poly.pdbx_strand_id
1 'polypeptide(L)'
;GVDAFSELNFDKIYHDGWYDSSCDNDIKYYRLSEIINKKGFPLEPFLQCILCRSVAEKDMLLYLLQRRSKNLYEKYKKKIIFRPKLKCFNSNHTGIFIKEVYMDDSDLYIIFNDAEQRYTHEEGIIDFVVSIEISYLTDDKKIINTVYLSEQFNYTKIRGCEVDNLEIPEEAYFIRIKVTFDDCEMYKNEIYVPYSEFW
;
A
#
# COMPACT_ATOMS: atom_id res chain seq x y z
N GLY A 1 -25.90 25.18 -5.11
CA GLY A 1 -24.83 24.91 -4.53
C GLY A 1 -24.75 24.42 -3.11
N VAL A 2 -25.02 25.27 -2.11
CA VAL A 2 -24.83 24.92 -0.67
C VAL A 2 -25.97 24.02 -0.17
N ASP A 3 -27.14 24.12 -0.76
CA ASP A 3 -28.34 23.42 -0.31
C ASP A 3 -28.30 21.91 -0.60
N ALA A 4 -27.57 21.47 -1.64
CA ALA A 4 -27.44 20.05 -1.97
C ALA A 4 -26.72 19.22 -0.89
N PHE A 5 -25.85 19.86 -0.08
CA PHE A 5 -25.16 19.20 1.02
C PHE A 5 -26.07 18.96 2.23
N SER A 6 -27.00 19.88 2.47
CA SER A 6 -27.96 19.77 3.59
C SER A 6 -29.03 18.69 3.33
N GLU A 7 -29.23 18.27 2.08
CA GLU A 7 -30.16 17.22 1.69
C GLU A 7 -29.56 15.81 1.79
N LEU A 8 -28.21 15.71 1.98
CA LEU A 8 -27.55 14.43 2.13
C LEU A 8 -27.80 13.85 3.52
N ASN A 9 -28.38 12.66 3.56
CA ASN A 9 -28.53 11.89 4.79
C ASN A 9 -27.22 11.17 5.12
N PHE A 10 -26.33 11.83 5.88
CA PHE A 10 -25.03 11.31 6.25
C PHE A 10 -25.12 10.03 7.09
N ASP A 11 -26.14 9.84 7.90
CA ASP A 11 -26.34 8.63 8.68
C ASP A 11 -26.57 7.42 7.76
N LYS A 12 -27.28 7.62 6.64
CA LYS A 12 -27.46 6.58 5.63
C LYS A 12 -26.20 6.35 4.78
N ILE A 13 -25.44 7.39 4.46
CA ILE A 13 -24.19 7.30 3.69
C ILE A 13 -23.13 6.54 4.48
N TYR A 14 -23.01 6.80 5.78
CA TYR A 14 -22.03 6.18 6.68
C TYR A 14 -22.58 5.03 7.50
N HIS A 15 -23.68 4.41 7.08
CA HIS A 15 -24.27 3.28 7.77
C HIS A 15 -23.30 2.09 7.86
N ASP A 16 -23.05 1.59 9.07
CA ASP A 16 -22.11 0.50 9.38
C ASP A 16 -22.61 -0.90 9.01
N GLY A 17 -23.90 -1.04 8.68
CA GLY A 17 -24.53 -2.33 8.40
C GLY A 17 -24.07 -2.97 7.09
N TRP A 18 -24.03 -4.30 7.09
CA TRP A 18 -23.85 -5.08 5.89
C TRP A 18 -25.00 -4.84 4.91
N TYR A 19 -24.61 -4.78 3.66
CA TYR A 19 -25.47 -4.65 2.55
C TYR A 19 -25.98 -6.03 2.13
N ASP A 20 -27.12 -6.44 2.61
CA ASP A 20 -27.79 -7.61 2.08
C ASP A 20 -28.96 -7.19 1.14
N SER A 21 -29.50 -8.15 0.40
CA SER A 21 -30.61 -7.93 -0.54
C SER A 21 -31.90 -7.49 0.13
N SER A 22 -32.00 -7.58 1.46
CA SER A 22 -33.13 -7.14 2.29
C SER A 22 -32.95 -5.71 2.80
N CYS A 23 -31.77 -5.09 2.60
CA CYS A 23 -31.57 -3.71 3.00
C CYS A 23 -32.46 -2.75 2.23
N ASP A 24 -32.94 -1.77 2.97
CA ASP A 24 -33.71 -0.64 2.46
C ASP A 24 -33.04 -0.08 1.18
N ASN A 25 -33.80 -0.03 0.10
CA ASN A 25 -33.33 0.51 -1.19
C ASN A 25 -32.80 1.94 -1.07
N ASP A 26 -33.26 2.69 -0.07
CA ASP A 26 -32.77 4.02 0.24
C ASP A 26 -31.30 4.03 0.68
N ILE A 27 -30.89 3.07 1.52
CA ILE A 27 -29.48 2.96 1.97
C ILE A 27 -28.57 2.68 0.78
N LYS A 28 -29.00 1.84 -0.15
CA LYS A 28 -28.30 1.57 -1.42
C LYS A 28 -28.11 2.83 -2.23
N TYR A 29 -29.17 3.59 -2.41
CA TYR A 29 -29.15 4.82 -3.17
C TYR A 29 -28.15 5.83 -2.60
N TYR A 30 -28.17 6.05 -1.28
CA TYR A 30 -27.25 6.99 -0.64
C TYR A 30 -25.80 6.53 -0.66
N ARG A 31 -25.52 5.24 -0.52
CA ARG A 31 -24.16 4.69 -0.60
C ARG A 31 -23.56 4.77 -2.01
N LEU A 32 -24.38 4.69 -3.04
CA LEU A 32 -23.95 4.82 -4.43
C LEU A 32 -23.94 6.28 -4.91
N SER A 33 -24.32 7.24 -4.04
CA SER A 33 -24.33 8.64 -4.38
C SER A 33 -22.90 9.18 -4.47
N GLU A 34 -22.56 9.78 -5.60
CA GLU A 34 -21.28 10.44 -5.85
C GLU A 34 -21.46 11.94 -5.91
N ILE A 35 -20.56 12.67 -5.24
CA ILE A 35 -20.49 14.12 -5.38
C ILE A 35 -19.49 14.45 -6.47
N ILE A 36 -19.98 14.83 -7.64
CA ILE A 36 -19.13 15.21 -8.77
C ILE A 36 -18.98 16.74 -8.79
N ASN A 37 -17.76 17.19 -8.54
CA ASN A 37 -17.38 18.59 -8.73
C ASN A 37 -16.64 18.75 -10.06
N LYS A 38 -17.30 19.29 -11.08
CA LYS A 38 -16.74 19.49 -12.42
C LYS A 38 -15.53 20.43 -12.48
N LYS A 39 -15.34 21.29 -11.46
CA LYS A 39 -14.21 22.22 -11.37
C LYS A 39 -13.01 21.63 -10.59
N GLY A 40 -13.13 20.38 -10.11
CA GLY A 40 -12.20 19.80 -9.17
C GLY A 40 -12.41 20.33 -7.76
N PHE A 41 -11.93 19.58 -6.78
CA PHE A 41 -12.00 19.93 -5.38
C PHE A 41 -10.59 20.11 -4.83
N PRO A 42 -10.21 21.29 -4.32
CA PRO A 42 -8.90 21.45 -3.71
C PRO A 42 -8.86 20.65 -2.42
N LEU A 43 -8.19 19.49 -2.46
CA LEU A 43 -8.05 18.61 -1.28
C LEU A 43 -7.29 19.29 -0.14
N GLU A 44 -6.36 20.16 -0.50
CA GLU A 44 -5.37 20.72 0.42
C GLU A 44 -5.94 21.37 1.68
N PRO A 45 -6.94 22.26 1.62
CA PRO A 45 -7.49 22.90 2.83
C PRO A 45 -8.24 21.94 3.75
N PHE A 46 -8.69 20.81 3.20
CA PHE A 46 -9.58 19.87 3.89
C PHE A 46 -8.88 18.56 4.31
N LEU A 47 -7.67 18.31 3.79
CA LEU A 47 -6.94 17.09 4.09
C LEU A 47 -6.41 17.10 5.52
N GLN A 48 -7.09 16.39 6.41
CA GLN A 48 -6.69 16.20 7.80
C GLN A 48 -5.58 15.17 7.92
N CYS A 49 -5.82 13.97 7.38
CA CYS A 49 -4.86 12.88 7.36
C CYS A 49 -5.07 11.97 6.15
N ILE A 50 -4.05 11.17 5.86
CA ILE A 50 -4.08 10.07 4.91
C ILE A 50 -3.86 8.81 5.72
N LEU A 51 -4.80 7.88 5.67
CA LEU A 51 -4.76 6.66 6.45
C LEU A 51 -4.23 5.52 5.59
N CYS A 52 -3.20 4.85 6.08
CA CYS A 52 -2.63 3.67 5.48
C CYS A 52 -3.00 2.43 6.30
N ARG A 53 -3.38 1.35 5.63
CA ARG A 53 -3.73 0.07 6.26
C ARG A 53 -2.49 -0.74 6.65
N SER A 54 -1.34 -0.48 5.99
CA SER A 54 -0.09 -1.17 6.25
C SER A 54 1.09 -0.21 6.41
N VAL A 55 2.17 -0.70 7.00
CA VAL A 55 3.44 0.01 7.10
C VAL A 55 4.02 0.19 5.69
N ALA A 56 3.97 -0.86 4.87
CA ALA A 56 4.45 -0.82 3.49
C ALA A 56 3.74 0.26 2.65
N GLU A 57 2.42 0.40 2.76
CA GLU A 57 1.68 1.47 2.07
C GLU A 57 2.12 2.87 2.52
N LYS A 58 2.34 3.05 3.82
CA LYS A 58 2.84 4.30 4.37
C LYS A 58 4.22 4.64 3.82
N ASP A 59 5.14 3.67 3.85
CA ASP A 59 6.52 3.85 3.42
C ASP A 59 6.61 4.13 1.92
N MET A 60 5.86 3.40 1.10
CA MET A 60 5.73 3.65 -0.34
C MET A 60 5.20 5.06 -0.61
N LEU A 61 4.16 5.50 0.08
CA LEU A 61 3.60 6.83 -0.11
C LEU A 61 4.60 7.94 0.29
N LEU A 62 5.33 7.76 1.39
CA LEU A 62 6.37 8.68 1.81
C LEU A 62 7.50 8.75 0.77
N TYR A 63 7.94 7.61 0.26
CA TYR A 63 8.94 7.54 -0.81
C TYR A 63 8.49 8.27 -2.08
N LEU A 64 7.27 8.01 -2.54
CA LEU A 64 6.72 8.65 -3.74
C LEU A 64 6.61 10.18 -3.58
N LEU A 65 6.19 10.66 -2.41
CA LEU A 65 6.15 12.08 -2.12
C LEU A 65 7.54 12.71 -2.13
N GLN A 66 8.52 12.06 -1.50
CA GLN A 66 9.90 12.53 -1.46
C GLN A 66 10.52 12.61 -2.88
N ARG A 67 10.27 11.60 -3.71
CA ARG A 67 10.72 11.55 -5.10
C ARG A 67 10.08 12.64 -5.97
N ARG A 68 8.84 12.97 -5.70
CA ARG A 68 8.10 13.99 -6.45
C ARG A 68 8.52 15.41 -6.06
N SER A 69 8.63 15.71 -4.78
CA SER A 69 9.01 17.02 -4.28
C SER A 69 9.29 16.99 -2.78
N LYS A 70 10.44 17.52 -2.38
CA LYS A 70 10.81 17.70 -0.97
C LYS A 70 9.74 18.50 -0.21
N ASN A 71 9.17 19.53 -0.83
CA ASN A 71 8.13 20.35 -0.22
C ASN A 71 6.85 19.56 0.04
N LEU A 72 6.43 18.70 -0.90
CA LEU A 72 5.26 17.83 -0.71
C LEU A 72 5.51 16.82 0.41
N TYR A 73 6.69 16.21 0.45
CA TYR A 73 7.07 15.31 1.53
C TYR A 73 6.98 15.98 2.89
N GLU A 74 7.65 17.13 3.09
CA GLU A 74 7.65 17.87 4.36
C GLU A 74 6.22 18.28 4.79
N LYS A 75 5.39 18.66 3.82
CA LYS A 75 4.01 19.07 4.04
C LYS A 75 3.10 17.94 4.51
N TYR A 76 3.25 16.75 3.93
CA TYR A 76 2.31 15.66 4.14
C TYR A 76 2.81 14.53 5.04
N LYS A 77 4.13 14.38 5.27
CA LYS A 77 4.70 13.26 6.05
C LYS A 77 4.06 13.06 7.42
N LYS A 78 3.68 14.15 8.11
CA LYS A 78 3.01 14.09 9.42
C LYS A 78 1.52 13.78 9.34
N LYS A 79 0.92 13.92 8.16
CA LYS A 79 -0.49 13.60 7.91
C LYS A 79 -0.71 12.15 7.49
N ILE A 80 0.35 11.44 7.11
CA ILE A 80 0.27 10.02 6.71
C ILE A 80 0.39 9.15 7.94
N ILE A 81 -0.69 8.45 8.26
CA ILE A 81 -0.87 7.73 9.52
C ILE A 81 -1.18 6.26 9.24
N PHE A 82 -0.46 5.37 9.91
CA PHE A 82 -0.76 3.94 9.91
C PHE A 82 -1.87 3.63 10.92
N ARG A 83 -2.98 3.04 10.47
CA ARG A 83 -4.13 2.65 11.29
C ARG A 83 -4.79 1.37 10.75
N PRO A 84 -4.19 0.19 10.98
CA PRO A 84 -4.65 -1.07 10.38
C PRO A 84 -6.02 -1.55 10.87
N LYS A 85 -6.42 -1.12 12.06
CA LYS A 85 -7.67 -1.57 12.72
C LYS A 85 -8.88 -0.68 12.44
N LEU A 86 -8.79 0.26 11.51
CA LEU A 86 -9.94 1.07 11.16
C LEU A 86 -10.96 0.24 10.38
N LYS A 87 -12.23 0.40 10.74
CA LYS A 87 -13.34 -0.29 10.06
C LYS A 87 -13.44 0.03 8.57
N CYS A 88 -12.93 1.19 8.12
CA CYS A 88 -12.89 1.55 6.70
C CYS A 88 -11.96 0.63 5.87
N PHE A 89 -10.98 0.00 6.52
CA PHE A 89 -10.18 -1.06 5.95
C PHE A 89 -10.85 -2.40 6.31
N ASN A 90 -11.92 -2.73 5.63
CA ASN A 90 -12.73 -3.89 5.95
C ASN A 90 -11.88 -5.16 5.97
N SER A 91 -11.71 -5.75 7.15
CA SER A 91 -10.79 -6.87 7.38
C SER A 91 -11.27 -8.18 6.74
N ASN A 92 -12.54 -8.28 6.39
CA ASN A 92 -13.12 -9.57 6.01
C ASN A 92 -13.18 -9.80 4.49
N HIS A 93 -12.85 -8.81 3.65
CA HIS A 93 -12.93 -8.91 2.19
C HIS A 93 -11.86 -8.02 1.53
N THR A 94 -10.65 -8.10 1.98
CA THR A 94 -9.55 -7.36 1.36
C THR A 94 -8.83 -8.23 0.33
N GLY A 95 -8.42 -7.65 -0.77
CA GLY A 95 -7.46 -8.27 -1.67
C GLY A 95 -6.11 -8.49 -0.97
N ILE A 96 -5.20 -9.18 -1.65
CA ILE A 96 -3.82 -9.31 -1.18
C ILE A 96 -3.15 -7.93 -1.17
N PHE A 97 -2.39 -7.64 -0.13
CA PHE A 97 -1.55 -6.45 -0.04
C PHE A 97 -0.32 -6.72 0.84
N ILE A 98 0.69 -5.90 0.67
CA ILE A 98 1.93 -5.99 1.45
C ILE A 98 1.73 -5.28 2.79
N LYS A 99 1.93 -6.01 3.89
CA LYS A 99 1.86 -5.46 5.26
C LYS A 99 3.13 -4.71 5.60
N GLU A 100 4.26 -5.32 5.31
CA GLU A 100 5.57 -4.84 5.72
C GLU A 100 6.65 -5.34 4.75
N VAL A 101 7.67 -4.52 4.53
CA VAL A 101 8.91 -4.89 3.84
C VAL A 101 10.07 -4.41 4.69
N TYR A 102 10.98 -5.30 5.04
CA TYR A 102 12.14 -4.96 5.85
C TYR A 102 13.34 -5.83 5.49
N MET A 103 14.50 -5.37 5.88
CA MET A 103 15.76 -6.12 5.83
C MET A 103 16.13 -6.55 7.24
N ASP A 104 16.62 -7.79 7.38
CA ASP A 104 17.30 -8.28 8.56
C ASP A 104 18.66 -8.82 8.10
N ASP A 105 19.72 -8.14 8.48
CA ASP A 105 21.07 -8.33 7.91
C ASP A 105 21.06 -8.28 6.37
N SER A 106 21.30 -9.39 5.71
CA SER A 106 21.29 -9.52 4.26
C SER A 106 20.01 -10.16 3.69
N ASP A 107 19.03 -10.43 4.52
CA ASP A 107 17.80 -11.08 4.11
C ASP A 107 16.67 -10.05 3.93
N LEU A 108 15.94 -10.15 2.84
CA LEU A 108 14.80 -9.30 2.55
C LEU A 108 13.49 -10.05 2.81
N TYR A 109 12.67 -9.47 3.66
CA TYR A 109 11.35 -9.99 4.03
C TYR A 109 10.23 -9.13 3.44
N ILE A 110 9.29 -9.76 2.75
CA ILE A 110 8.07 -9.14 2.22
C ILE A 110 6.89 -9.88 2.81
N ILE A 111 6.18 -9.24 3.74
CA ILE A 111 5.07 -9.86 4.48
C ILE A 111 3.74 -9.40 3.89
N PHE A 112 2.87 -10.35 3.59
CA PHE A 112 1.52 -10.08 3.08
C PHE A 112 0.48 -10.10 4.20
N ASN A 113 -0.72 -9.60 3.91
CA ASN A 113 -1.85 -9.70 4.82
C ASN A 113 -2.28 -11.17 5.00
N ASP A 114 -2.97 -11.45 6.13
CA ASP A 114 -3.38 -12.79 6.49
C ASP A 114 -4.33 -13.39 5.44
N ALA A 115 -4.05 -14.62 5.02
CA ALA A 115 -4.80 -15.30 3.95
C ALA A 115 -6.29 -15.44 4.27
N GLU A 116 -6.61 -15.63 5.55
CA GLU A 116 -7.98 -15.75 6.08
C GLU A 116 -8.83 -14.49 5.90
N GLN A 117 -8.18 -13.34 5.73
CA GLN A 117 -8.83 -12.04 5.52
C GLN A 117 -9.03 -11.70 4.05
N ARG A 118 -8.52 -12.52 3.14
CA ARG A 118 -8.57 -12.24 1.71
C ARG A 118 -9.90 -12.68 1.13
N TYR A 119 -10.38 -11.88 0.20
CA TYR A 119 -11.53 -12.26 -0.59
C TYR A 119 -11.16 -13.45 -1.47
N THR A 120 -11.86 -14.55 -1.30
CA THR A 120 -11.75 -15.72 -2.18
C THR A 120 -13.04 -15.83 -2.96
N HIS A 121 -12.97 -15.76 -4.29
CA HIS A 121 -14.06 -16.25 -5.13
C HIS A 121 -14.18 -17.76 -4.94
N GLU A 122 -15.38 -18.28 -4.83
CA GLU A 122 -15.64 -19.72 -4.68
C GLU A 122 -15.12 -20.55 -5.86
N GLU A 123 -14.81 -19.91 -6.96
CA GLU A 123 -14.33 -20.56 -8.19
C GLU A 123 -12.82 -20.39 -8.38
N GLY A 124 -12.07 -21.27 -7.73
CA GLY A 124 -10.72 -21.58 -8.16
C GLY A 124 -9.59 -20.92 -7.38
N ILE A 125 -8.50 -21.63 -7.37
CA ILE A 125 -7.20 -21.18 -6.88
C ILE A 125 -6.67 -20.20 -7.92
N ILE A 126 -6.51 -18.95 -7.55
CA ILE A 126 -5.87 -17.96 -8.42
C ILE A 126 -4.38 -17.97 -8.06
N ASP A 127 -3.57 -18.46 -8.98
CA ASP A 127 -2.14 -18.27 -8.91
C ASP A 127 -1.80 -16.92 -9.53
N PHE A 128 -0.82 -16.23 -8.95
CA PHE A 128 -0.30 -14.97 -9.43
C PHE A 128 1.22 -14.93 -9.33
N VAL A 129 1.83 -14.05 -10.10
CA VAL A 129 3.29 -13.89 -10.13
C VAL A 129 3.70 -12.74 -9.24
N VAL A 130 4.60 -13.00 -8.29
CA VAL A 130 5.29 -11.97 -7.53
C VAL A 130 6.65 -11.75 -8.18
N SER A 131 6.91 -10.53 -8.63
CA SER A 131 8.23 -10.14 -9.13
C SER A 131 8.84 -9.09 -8.22
N ILE A 132 10.12 -9.28 -7.89
CA ILE A 132 10.90 -8.43 -7.01
C ILE A 132 12.09 -7.90 -7.79
N GLU A 133 12.20 -6.59 -7.89
CA GLU A 133 13.35 -5.89 -8.45
C GLU A 133 14.11 -5.22 -7.30
N ILE A 134 15.37 -5.60 -7.11
CA ILE A 134 16.26 -5.09 -6.07
C ILE A 134 17.41 -4.36 -6.76
N SER A 135 17.45 -3.03 -6.64
CA SER A 135 18.53 -2.21 -7.21
C SER A 135 19.41 -1.67 -6.09
N TYR A 136 20.70 -1.91 -6.19
CA TYR A 136 21.72 -1.33 -5.31
C TYR A 136 22.16 0.03 -5.85
N LEU A 137 22.22 1.03 -4.99
CA LEU A 137 22.51 2.40 -5.38
C LEU A 137 23.63 2.99 -4.53
N THR A 138 24.47 3.79 -5.19
CA THR A 138 25.47 4.64 -4.54
C THR A 138 24.82 5.77 -3.73
N ASP A 139 25.61 6.54 -3.00
CA ASP A 139 25.16 7.74 -2.26
C ASP A 139 24.49 8.77 -3.18
N ASP A 140 24.98 8.97 -4.38
CA ASP A 140 24.42 9.87 -5.40
C ASP A 140 23.29 9.24 -6.21
N LYS A 141 22.72 8.11 -5.74
CA LYS A 141 21.56 7.38 -6.31
C LYS A 141 21.78 6.79 -7.69
N LYS A 142 23.02 6.54 -8.10
CA LYS A 142 23.30 5.78 -9.31
C LYS A 142 23.17 4.28 -9.05
N ILE A 143 22.61 3.57 -10.01
CA ILE A 143 22.45 2.12 -9.92
C ILE A 143 23.82 1.46 -10.14
N ILE A 144 24.21 0.62 -9.18
CA ILE A 144 25.40 -0.24 -9.26
C ILE A 144 25.04 -1.53 -9.98
N ASN A 145 23.99 -2.19 -9.47
CA ASN A 145 23.49 -3.46 -9.98
C ASN A 145 21.99 -3.60 -9.70
N THR A 146 21.32 -4.49 -10.44
CA THR A 146 19.91 -4.82 -10.22
C THR A 146 19.73 -6.33 -10.30
N VAL A 147 19.05 -6.89 -9.31
CA VAL A 147 18.66 -8.31 -9.24
C VAL A 147 17.16 -8.40 -9.49
N TYR A 148 16.76 -9.38 -10.31
CA TYR A 148 15.36 -9.65 -10.63
C TYR A 148 15.02 -11.07 -10.18
N LEU A 149 13.96 -11.18 -9.40
CA LEU A 149 13.40 -12.45 -8.93
C LEU A 149 11.93 -12.51 -9.33
N SER A 150 11.46 -13.68 -9.69
CA SER A 150 10.05 -13.86 -10.05
C SER A 150 9.63 -15.28 -9.71
N GLU A 151 8.51 -15.40 -9.02
CA GLU A 151 7.97 -16.68 -8.60
C GLU A 151 6.44 -16.67 -8.63
N GLN A 152 5.85 -17.81 -8.95
CA GLN A 152 4.41 -18.00 -8.97
C GLN A 152 3.92 -18.50 -7.61
N PHE A 153 2.90 -17.87 -7.08
CA PHE A 153 2.35 -18.14 -5.77
C PHE A 153 0.85 -18.39 -5.81
N ASN A 154 0.40 -19.19 -4.86
CA ASN A 154 -1.01 -19.38 -4.61
C ASN A 154 -1.57 -18.26 -3.74
N TYR A 155 -2.55 -17.52 -4.26
CA TYR A 155 -3.17 -16.37 -3.62
C TYR A 155 -3.71 -16.64 -2.21
N THR A 156 -4.24 -17.82 -1.96
CA THR A 156 -4.87 -18.18 -0.69
C THR A 156 -3.88 -18.70 0.35
N LYS A 157 -2.66 -19.02 -0.03
CA LYS A 157 -1.67 -19.67 0.85
C LYS A 157 -0.49 -18.79 1.18
N ILE A 158 -0.10 -17.90 0.28
CA ILE A 158 1.11 -17.08 0.48
C ILE A 158 0.97 -16.18 1.70
N ARG A 159 1.98 -16.16 2.56
CA ARG A 159 2.07 -15.27 3.73
C ARG A 159 3.17 -14.23 3.58
N GLY A 160 4.14 -14.49 2.73
CA GLY A 160 5.27 -13.62 2.46
C GLY A 160 6.23 -14.26 1.47
N CYS A 161 7.20 -13.47 1.05
CA CYS A 161 8.38 -13.90 0.31
C CYS A 161 9.62 -13.51 1.12
N GLU A 162 10.63 -14.35 1.04
CA GLU A 162 11.95 -14.13 1.64
C GLU A 162 13.01 -14.26 0.56
N VAL A 163 13.98 -13.37 0.58
CA VAL A 163 15.14 -13.43 -0.31
C VAL A 163 16.37 -13.45 0.59
N ASP A 164 16.95 -14.64 0.71
CA ASP A 164 18.07 -14.90 1.61
C ASP A 164 19.40 -14.46 1.00
N ASN A 165 20.33 -14.05 1.85
CA ASN A 165 21.74 -13.84 1.53
C ASN A 165 21.96 -12.90 0.33
N LEU A 166 21.33 -11.74 0.33
CA LEU A 166 21.57 -10.73 -0.69
C LEU A 166 23.05 -10.30 -0.67
N GLU A 167 23.70 -10.45 -1.80
CA GLU A 167 25.07 -9.95 -1.99
C GLU A 167 25.02 -8.42 -2.16
N ILE A 168 25.14 -7.70 -1.05
CA ILE A 168 25.11 -6.23 -1.04
C ILE A 168 26.48 -5.72 -1.40
N PRO A 169 26.66 -4.97 -2.53
CA PRO A 169 27.94 -4.36 -2.88
C PRO A 169 28.43 -3.39 -1.79
N GLU A 170 29.73 -3.36 -1.54
CA GLU A 170 30.34 -2.46 -0.53
C GLU A 170 30.05 -0.98 -0.82
N GLU A 171 29.89 -0.60 -2.09
CA GLU A 171 29.60 0.77 -2.50
C GLU A 171 28.11 1.11 -2.42
N ALA A 172 27.24 0.17 -2.02
CA ALA A 172 25.82 0.39 -1.95
C ALA A 172 25.43 1.14 -0.68
N TYR A 173 24.89 2.33 -0.84
CA TYR A 173 24.33 3.14 0.25
C TYR A 173 22.81 2.94 0.40
N PHE A 174 22.13 2.55 -0.66
CA PHE A 174 20.70 2.33 -0.66
C PHE A 174 20.34 1.07 -1.44
N ILE A 175 19.30 0.42 -0.98
CA ILE A 175 18.63 -0.67 -1.70
C ILE A 175 17.25 -0.16 -2.10
N ARG A 176 16.97 -0.10 -3.40
CA ARG A 176 15.63 0.17 -3.92
C ARG A 176 14.96 -1.16 -4.16
N ILE A 177 13.80 -1.33 -3.54
CA ILE A 177 12.98 -2.52 -3.67
C ILE A 177 11.70 -2.14 -4.40
N LYS A 178 11.37 -2.89 -5.44
CA LYS A 178 10.10 -2.79 -6.15
C LYS A 178 9.46 -4.18 -6.20
N VAL A 179 8.21 -4.25 -5.81
CA VAL A 179 7.42 -5.50 -5.82
C VAL A 179 6.22 -5.31 -6.73
N THR A 180 6.01 -6.24 -7.65
CA THR A 180 4.83 -6.28 -8.52
C THR A 180 4.09 -7.59 -8.33
N PHE A 181 2.75 -7.52 -8.41
CA PHE A 181 1.88 -8.69 -8.50
C PHE A 181 1.31 -8.71 -9.91
N ASP A 182 1.63 -9.77 -10.64
CA ASP A 182 1.50 -9.79 -12.09
C ASP A 182 2.19 -8.54 -12.67
N ASP A 183 1.47 -7.62 -13.28
CA ASP A 183 2.06 -6.38 -13.81
C ASP A 183 1.75 -5.14 -12.95
N CYS A 184 1.12 -5.32 -11.78
CA CYS A 184 0.73 -4.22 -10.91
C CYS A 184 1.82 -3.89 -9.87
N GLU A 185 2.35 -2.66 -9.86
CA GLU A 185 3.28 -2.21 -8.81
C GLU A 185 2.54 -2.11 -7.47
N MET A 186 2.95 -2.95 -6.52
CA MET A 186 2.36 -3.04 -5.18
C MET A 186 3.19 -2.35 -4.12
N TYR A 187 4.50 -2.22 -4.36
CA TYR A 187 5.43 -1.58 -3.43
C TYR A 187 6.63 -1.02 -4.16
N LYS A 188 7.11 0.11 -3.69
CA LYS A 188 8.38 0.69 -4.10
C LYS A 188 8.90 1.58 -2.99
N ASN A 189 10.13 1.32 -2.57
CA ASN A 189 10.81 2.14 -1.56
C ASN A 189 12.33 2.05 -1.73
N GLU A 190 13.05 2.96 -1.06
CA GLU A 190 14.49 2.91 -0.89
C GLU A 190 14.81 2.77 0.60
N ILE A 191 15.57 1.75 0.95
CA ILE A 191 16.06 1.49 2.31
C ILE A 191 17.53 1.91 2.35
N TYR A 192 17.91 2.65 3.37
CA TYR A 192 19.30 2.95 3.63
C TYR A 192 19.99 1.68 4.14
N VAL A 193 21.12 1.32 3.53
CA VAL A 193 21.99 0.24 4.01
C VAL A 193 22.79 0.80 5.16
N PRO A 194 22.49 0.46 6.42
CA PRO A 194 23.38 0.83 7.48
C PRO A 194 24.70 0.11 7.19
N TYR A 195 25.76 0.86 6.94
CA TYR A 195 27.07 0.27 7.12
C TYR A 195 27.08 -0.18 8.58
N SER A 196 26.87 -1.46 8.80
CA SER A 196 27.20 -2.05 10.08
C SER A 196 28.63 -1.64 10.34
N GLU A 197 28.86 -0.94 11.43
CA GLU A 197 30.18 -0.67 11.95
C GLU A 197 30.84 -2.02 12.28
N PHE A 198 31.23 -2.73 11.22
CA PHE A 198 32.13 -3.86 11.30
C PHE A 198 33.54 -3.32 11.13
N TRP A 199 34.05 -2.69 12.18
CA TRP A 199 35.46 -2.58 12.47
C TRP A 199 35.69 -2.72 13.97
#